data_ed4bf985025af9b172e460a7eb29c934
#
_entry.id   ed4bf985025af9b172e460a7eb29c934
#
_cell.length_a   1.000
_cell.length_b   1.000
_cell.length_c   1.000
_cell.angle_alpha   90.00
_cell.angle_beta   90.00
_cell.angle_gamma   90.00
#
_symmetry.space_group_name_H-M   'P 1'
#
loop_
_entity.id
_entity.type
_entity.pdbx_description
1 polymer ?
#
loop_
_entity_poly.entity_id
_entity_poly.type
_entity_poly.pdbx_seq_one_letter_code
_entity_poly.pdbx_strand_id
1 'polypeptide(L)'
;MSEYLERIANEWRDRADELGAWAMERLVNRTDIWGRYLAPKYRGEDQKNKAITAPFARERGKIFLQETSLVKHFKAKHGGGVLGLHSASKDGTSRWFSIDIDLHDDDDLSVTKEGNYVAALAWRKRLVEMGFDPLLMDSNGKGGFHLMVIFARAMATKSVYQFCTRFVSDFQKQGLDRAPDIFPGSATNHHGGWLRLPGRHHTKDHFTRVWNDEPWAEDKQWLEGHEAIDRILDVSMADPAGLESQDVLIKPRTICLDFDGVIHAHSSGWQGEAVIPDPPVHKVDLAIKELRKDYRVVVFSARCRTDEGVEAIRAWLVKHNIEVDEVCRNKPPAHVYVDDRAVCFSGDWQQTIADIHSFRR
;
A
#
# COMPACT_ATOMS: atom_id res chain seq x y z
N MET A 1 -18.21 -10.57 30.51
CA MET A 1 -17.55 -9.35 29.98
C MET A 1 -17.17 -8.52 31.19
N SER A 2 -15.97 -7.92 31.25
CA SER A 2 -15.63 -7.06 32.40
C SER A 2 -16.54 -5.81 32.40
N GLU A 3 -16.77 -5.23 33.58
CA GLU A 3 -17.54 -3.98 33.73
C GLU A 3 -16.99 -2.85 32.82
N TYR A 4 -15.67 -2.77 32.73
CA TYR A 4 -14.97 -1.87 31.82
C TYR A 4 -15.37 -2.08 30.35
N LEU A 5 -15.33 -3.32 29.87
CA LEU A 5 -15.64 -3.62 28.47
C LEU A 5 -17.13 -3.39 28.17
N GLU A 6 -17.99 -3.57 29.17
CA GLU A 6 -19.41 -3.30 29.02
C GLU A 6 -19.70 -1.80 28.93
N ARG A 7 -18.99 -0.97 29.70
CA ARG A 7 -19.02 0.48 29.57
C ARG A 7 -18.61 0.92 28.17
N ILE A 8 -17.46 0.49 27.67
CA ILE A 8 -16.99 0.84 26.32
C ILE A 8 -18.00 0.38 25.24
N ALA A 9 -18.55 -0.84 25.39
CA ALA A 9 -19.57 -1.33 24.46
C ALA A 9 -20.86 -0.48 24.48
N ASN A 10 -21.23 0.09 25.61
CA ASN A 10 -22.37 0.98 25.69
C ASN A 10 -22.08 2.31 24.99
N GLU A 11 -20.91 2.90 25.21
CA GLU A 11 -20.48 4.14 24.57
C GLU A 11 -20.49 4.03 23.02
N TRP A 12 -20.01 2.92 22.47
CA TRP A 12 -20.10 2.64 21.03
C TRP A 12 -21.53 2.46 20.54
N ARG A 13 -22.42 1.85 21.36
CA ARG A 13 -23.84 1.66 21.03
C ARG A 13 -24.60 2.98 21.00
N ASP A 14 -24.33 3.85 21.95
CA ASP A 14 -25.01 5.14 22.09
C ASP A 14 -24.74 6.06 20.87
N ARG A 15 -23.56 5.94 20.25
CA ARG A 15 -23.17 6.71 19.07
C ARG A 15 -23.30 5.92 17.75
N ALA A 16 -23.91 4.74 17.76
CA ALA A 16 -23.94 3.84 16.61
C ALA A 16 -24.70 4.38 15.39
N ASP A 17 -25.76 5.14 15.61
CA ASP A 17 -26.54 5.74 14.51
C ASP A 17 -25.72 6.82 13.81
N GLU A 18 -25.00 7.67 14.54
CA GLU A 18 -24.09 8.68 14.01
C GLU A 18 -22.92 8.04 13.26
N LEU A 19 -22.26 7.05 13.85
CA LEU A 19 -21.20 6.29 13.23
C LEU A 19 -21.66 5.55 11.96
N GLY A 20 -22.90 5.05 11.95
CA GLY A 20 -23.51 4.39 10.80
C GLY A 20 -23.68 5.33 9.62
N ALA A 21 -24.20 6.53 9.85
CA ALA A 21 -24.35 7.58 8.85
C ALA A 21 -23.00 8.06 8.34
N TRP A 22 -22.05 8.35 9.24
CA TRP A 22 -20.69 8.74 8.91
C TRP A 22 -19.97 7.69 8.05
N ALA A 23 -20.02 6.42 8.44
CA ALA A 23 -19.37 5.34 7.69
C ALA A 23 -20.02 5.14 6.31
N MET A 24 -21.35 5.29 6.20
CA MET A 24 -22.05 5.21 4.92
C MET A 24 -21.58 6.31 3.96
N GLU A 25 -21.43 7.52 4.45
CA GLU A 25 -21.01 8.67 3.67
C GLU A 25 -19.52 8.61 3.31
N ARG A 26 -18.64 8.25 4.27
CA ARG A 26 -17.19 8.42 4.15
C ARG A 26 -16.45 7.16 3.72
N LEU A 27 -16.88 5.97 4.18
CA LEU A 27 -16.11 4.74 4.00
C LEU A 27 -16.68 3.79 2.96
N VAL A 28 -17.97 3.85 2.64
CA VAL A 28 -18.60 2.92 1.70
C VAL A 28 -18.24 3.28 0.27
N ASN A 29 -17.34 2.50 -0.35
CA ASN A 29 -16.99 2.60 -1.76
C ASN A 29 -17.99 1.86 -2.66
N ARG A 30 -18.65 0.82 -2.14
CA ARG A 30 -19.63 0.01 -2.87
C ARG A 30 -20.61 -0.67 -1.91
N THR A 31 -21.83 -0.85 -2.37
CA THR A 31 -22.92 -1.42 -1.56
C THR A 31 -23.30 -2.84 -1.95
N ASP A 32 -22.79 -3.34 -3.07
CA ASP A 32 -23.18 -4.64 -3.63
C ASP A 32 -22.42 -5.82 -3.03
N ILE A 33 -21.23 -5.58 -2.45
CA ILE A 33 -20.45 -6.57 -1.70
C ILE A 33 -19.79 -5.93 -0.48
N TRP A 34 -19.64 -6.71 0.59
CA TRP A 34 -18.93 -6.32 1.81
C TRP A 34 -18.46 -7.54 2.57
N GLY A 35 -17.50 -7.37 3.48
CA GLY A 35 -17.04 -8.41 4.39
C GLY A 35 -18.01 -8.56 5.57
N ARG A 36 -18.23 -9.81 6.02
CA ARG A 36 -18.99 -10.10 7.21
C ARG A 36 -18.34 -11.20 8.03
N TYR A 37 -18.15 -10.94 9.31
CA TYR A 37 -17.68 -11.96 10.24
C TYR A 37 -18.85 -12.83 10.73
N LEU A 38 -18.63 -14.13 10.80
CA LEU A 38 -19.61 -15.09 11.24
C LEU A 38 -19.57 -15.26 12.77
N ALA A 39 -20.75 -15.38 13.39
CA ALA A 39 -20.83 -15.84 14.77
C ALA A 39 -20.25 -17.26 14.91
N PRO A 40 -19.68 -17.63 16.08
CA PRO A 40 -19.00 -18.92 16.27
C PRO A 40 -19.82 -20.12 15.80
N LYS A 41 -21.12 -20.14 16.06
CA LYS A 41 -22.03 -21.22 15.65
C LYS A 41 -22.15 -21.45 14.12
N TYR A 42 -21.67 -20.52 13.31
CA TYR A 42 -21.73 -20.60 11.85
C TYR A 42 -20.34 -20.76 11.18
N ARG A 43 -19.27 -20.96 11.98
CA ARG A 43 -17.88 -21.00 11.46
C ARG A 43 -17.41 -22.35 10.94
N GLY A 44 -18.24 -23.37 11.03
CA GLY A 44 -17.86 -24.76 10.75
C GLY A 44 -17.19 -25.44 11.96
N GLU A 45 -16.94 -26.75 11.86
CA GLU A 45 -16.39 -27.56 12.96
C GLU A 45 -14.95 -27.15 13.29
N ASP A 46 -14.16 -26.78 12.30
CA ASP A 46 -12.75 -26.36 12.41
C ASP A 46 -12.56 -24.90 12.84
N GLN A 47 -13.63 -24.14 13.01
CA GLN A 47 -13.65 -22.70 13.32
C GLN A 47 -12.86 -21.82 12.32
N LYS A 48 -12.49 -22.36 11.12
CA LYS A 48 -11.67 -21.64 10.14
C LYS A 48 -12.44 -20.60 9.34
N ASN A 49 -13.72 -20.84 9.07
CA ASN A 49 -14.56 -19.93 8.30
C ASN A 49 -15.02 -18.71 9.14
N LYS A 50 -14.08 -17.86 9.54
CA LYS A 50 -14.36 -16.70 10.41
C LYS A 50 -15.09 -15.57 9.69
N ALA A 51 -14.95 -15.48 8.36
CA ALA A 51 -15.46 -14.38 7.56
C ALA A 51 -15.92 -14.82 6.17
N ILE A 52 -16.86 -14.05 5.62
CA ILE A 52 -17.41 -14.29 4.28
C ILE A 52 -17.58 -12.97 3.54
N THR A 53 -17.58 -13.01 2.23
CA THR A 53 -17.99 -11.89 1.39
C THR A 53 -19.50 -11.99 1.14
N ALA A 54 -20.24 -10.96 1.51
CA ALA A 54 -21.68 -10.83 1.30
C ALA A 54 -21.97 -9.89 0.09
N PRO A 55 -23.16 -9.94 -0.53
CA PRO A 55 -24.22 -10.88 -0.20
C PRO A 55 -23.95 -12.25 -0.76
N PHE A 56 -24.42 -13.28 -0.07
CA PHE A 56 -24.63 -14.54 -0.74
C PHE A 56 -25.72 -14.35 -1.79
N ALA A 57 -25.50 -14.77 -3.01
CA ALA A 57 -26.54 -14.85 -4.02
C ALA A 57 -27.68 -15.73 -3.48
N ARG A 58 -28.73 -15.12 -2.96
CA ARG A 58 -30.00 -15.79 -2.70
C ARG A 58 -30.90 -15.51 -3.89
N GLU A 59 -31.67 -16.49 -4.26
CA GLU A 59 -32.64 -16.50 -5.37
C GLU A 59 -33.68 -15.37 -5.32
N ARG A 60 -33.71 -14.53 -4.30
CA ARG A 60 -34.70 -13.46 -4.05
C ARG A 60 -34.10 -12.06 -4.00
N GLY A 61 -33.49 -11.63 -5.12
CA GLY A 61 -33.05 -10.24 -5.26
C GLY A 61 -31.68 -9.92 -4.64
N LYS A 62 -31.01 -8.90 -5.17
CA LYS A 62 -29.74 -8.39 -4.66
C LYS A 62 -29.98 -7.64 -3.37
N ILE A 63 -29.33 -8.05 -2.28
CA ILE A 63 -29.30 -7.28 -1.03
C ILE A 63 -28.11 -6.33 -1.13
N PHE A 64 -28.36 -5.05 -0.94
CA PHE A 64 -27.33 -4.02 -0.87
C PHE A 64 -27.00 -3.67 0.58
N LEU A 65 -25.75 -3.28 0.84
CA LEU A 65 -25.34 -2.73 2.12
C LEU A 65 -26.15 -1.45 2.37
N GLN A 66 -26.73 -1.35 3.55
CA GLN A 66 -27.51 -0.21 4.00
C GLN A 66 -26.90 0.39 5.27
N GLU A 67 -27.18 1.65 5.54
CA GLU A 67 -26.78 2.34 6.77
C GLU A 67 -27.20 1.55 8.03
N THR A 68 -28.42 0.98 8.03
CA THR A 68 -28.89 0.12 9.13
C THR A 68 -28.00 -1.10 9.38
N SER A 69 -27.25 -1.58 8.38
CA SER A 69 -26.27 -2.66 8.54
C SER A 69 -25.02 -2.16 9.26
N LEU A 70 -24.59 -0.93 8.97
CA LEU A 70 -23.46 -0.26 9.63
C LEU A 70 -23.83 0.07 11.09
N VAL A 71 -25.02 0.59 11.33
CA VAL A 71 -25.54 0.81 12.69
C VAL A 71 -25.52 -0.48 13.51
N LYS A 72 -25.96 -1.60 12.93
CA LYS A 72 -25.89 -2.92 13.58
C LYS A 72 -24.46 -3.36 13.88
N HIS A 73 -23.50 -3.02 13.02
CA HIS A 73 -22.08 -3.28 13.27
C HIS A 73 -21.61 -2.55 14.53
N PHE A 74 -21.87 -1.25 14.64
CA PHE A 74 -21.47 -0.45 15.80
C PHE A 74 -22.22 -0.83 17.08
N LYS A 75 -23.45 -1.30 16.98
CA LYS A 75 -24.26 -1.87 18.09
C LYS A 75 -23.87 -3.28 18.49
N ALA A 76 -22.88 -3.92 17.81
CA ALA A 76 -22.58 -5.33 18.01
C ALA A 76 -22.16 -5.65 19.46
N LYS A 77 -22.89 -6.55 20.10
CA LYS A 77 -22.57 -7.08 21.44
C LYS A 77 -21.51 -8.19 21.39
N HIS A 78 -21.36 -8.84 20.25
CA HIS A 78 -20.42 -9.95 20.01
C HIS A 78 -19.94 -9.89 18.56
N GLY A 79 -18.82 -10.54 18.26
CA GLY A 79 -18.15 -10.46 16.97
C GLY A 79 -18.94 -10.97 15.76
N GLY A 80 -20.09 -11.65 15.98
CA GLY A 80 -21.00 -12.02 14.90
C GLY A 80 -21.78 -10.82 14.39
N GLY A 81 -21.65 -10.51 13.09
CA GLY A 81 -22.30 -9.35 12.49
C GLY A 81 -21.38 -8.13 12.31
N VAL A 82 -20.15 -8.22 12.79
CA VAL A 82 -19.11 -7.25 12.48
C VAL A 82 -18.85 -7.24 10.97
N LEU A 83 -18.70 -6.06 10.40
CA LEU A 83 -18.55 -5.84 8.97
C LEU A 83 -17.17 -5.36 8.61
N GLY A 84 -16.81 -5.57 7.33
CA GLY A 84 -15.66 -4.96 6.67
C GLY A 84 -16.08 -4.36 5.34
N LEU A 85 -15.36 -3.33 4.90
CA LEU A 85 -15.63 -2.61 3.67
C LEU A 85 -14.51 -2.77 2.66
N HIS A 86 -14.89 -2.89 1.39
CA HIS A 86 -13.93 -2.83 0.29
C HIS A 86 -13.43 -1.40 0.10
N SER A 87 -12.13 -1.25 -0.10
CA SER A 87 -11.48 0.04 -0.33
C SER A 87 -11.64 0.57 -1.76
N ALA A 88 -12.17 -0.23 -2.68
CA ALA A 88 -12.37 0.14 -4.07
C ALA A 88 -13.84 0.03 -4.49
N SER A 89 -14.33 1.00 -5.27
CA SER A 89 -15.61 1.01 -5.93
C SER A 89 -15.61 0.18 -7.22
N LYS A 90 -16.78 -0.04 -7.82
CA LYS A 90 -16.90 -0.67 -9.13
C LYS A 90 -16.26 0.16 -10.25
N ASP A 91 -16.29 1.47 -10.09
CA ASP A 91 -15.81 2.42 -11.09
C ASP A 91 -14.30 2.68 -10.96
N GLY A 92 -13.59 1.89 -10.15
CA GLY A 92 -12.15 2.00 -9.97
C GLY A 92 -11.72 3.22 -9.18
N THR A 93 -12.53 3.64 -8.22
CA THR A 93 -12.21 4.74 -7.31
C THR A 93 -12.18 4.27 -5.86
N SER A 94 -11.45 4.99 -5.02
CA SER A 94 -11.28 4.74 -3.59
C SER A 94 -11.48 6.03 -2.80
N ARG A 95 -12.25 5.95 -1.72
CA ARG A 95 -12.51 7.07 -0.80
C ARG A 95 -11.52 7.13 0.36
N TRP A 96 -10.75 6.09 0.54
CA TRP A 96 -9.77 5.94 1.61
C TRP A 96 -8.73 4.90 1.24
N PHE A 97 -7.60 4.96 1.94
CA PHE A 97 -6.68 3.84 2.01
C PHE A 97 -6.40 3.45 3.46
N SER A 98 -5.94 2.24 3.66
CA SER A 98 -5.43 1.79 4.96
C SER A 98 -4.21 0.89 4.79
N ILE A 99 -3.30 0.99 5.74
CA ILE A 99 -2.19 0.06 5.95
C ILE A 99 -2.59 -0.79 7.15
N ASP A 100 -2.65 -2.11 6.95
CA ASP A 100 -2.99 -3.08 8.00
C ASP A 100 -1.71 -3.79 8.44
N ILE A 101 -1.24 -3.42 9.63
CA ILE A 101 -0.04 -3.94 10.24
C ILE A 101 -0.50 -5.00 11.23
N ASP A 102 -0.59 -6.25 10.79
CA ASP A 102 -1.12 -7.33 11.62
C ASP A 102 -0.02 -8.22 12.18
N LEU A 103 -0.33 -8.92 13.27
CA LEU A 103 0.49 -9.97 13.85
C LEU A 103 -0.20 -11.29 13.53
N HIS A 104 0.40 -12.07 12.66
CA HIS A 104 -0.13 -13.37 12.27
C HIS A 104 0.35 -14.47 13.22
N ASP A 105 -0.46 -15.53 13.36
CA ASP A 105 -0.15 -16.65 14.27
C ASP A 105 1.12 -17.43 13.81
N ASP A 106 1.51 -17.30 12.52
CA ASP A 106 2.67 -17.93 11.90
C ASP A 106 3.93 -17.03 11.90
N ASP A 107 3.82 -15.81 12.45
CA ASP A 107 4.97 -14.90 12.53
C ASP A 107 6.00 -15.44 13.49
N ASP A 108 7.24 -15.54 13.00
CA ASP A 108 8.38 -15.84 13.83
C ASP A 108 8.49 -14.78 14.95
N LEU A 109 8.92 -15.17 16.14
CA LEU A 109 9.00 -14.32 17.34
C LEU A 109 9.79 -13.00 17.16
N SER A 110 10.42 -12.81 15.98
CA SER A 110 11.09 -11.57 15.56
C SER A 110 10.13 -10.39 15.30
N VAL A 111 8.88 -10.64 14.93
CA VAL A 111 7.86 -9.59 14.78
C VAL A 111 7.17 -9.38 16.11
N THR A 112 7.81 -8.59 16.96
CA THR A 112 7.24 -8.23 18.25
C THR A 112 6.08 -7.24 18.06
N LYS A 113 5.12 -7.26 18.98
CA LYS A 113 4.07 -6.21 19.06
C LYS A 113 4.67 -4.80 19.01
N GLU A 114 5.86 -4.66 19.53
CA GLU A 114 6.63 -3.43 19.60
C GLU A 114 7.13 -3.00 18.21
N GLY A 115 7.57 -3.95 17.37
CA GLY A 115 7.96 -3.67 15.98
C GLY A 115 6.80 -3.12 15.17
N ASN A 116 5.62 -3.75 15.25
CA ASN A 116 4.41 -3.27 14.60
C ASN A 116 4.03 -1.86 15.07
N TYR A 117 4.13 -1.60 16.35
CA TYR A 117 3.82 -0.31 16.96
C TYR A 117 4.78 0.79 16.47
N VAL A 118 6.08 0.50 16.49
CA VAL A 118 7.12 1.44 16.01
C VAL A 118 6.91 1.76 14.52
N ALA A 119 6.65 0.74 13.69
CA ALA A 119 6.37 0.92 12.28
C ALA A 119 5.10 1.77 12.04
N ALA A 120 4.03 1.48 12.78
CA ALA A 120 2.77 2.23 12.70
C ALA A 120 2.97 3.72 13.01
N LEU A 121 3.72 4.03 14.08
CA LEU A 121 4.03 5.41 14.45
C LEU A 121 4.94 6.11 13.43
N ALA A 122 5.94 5.42 12.89
CA ALA A 122 6.83 5.98 11.89
C ALA A 122 6.09 6.35 10.61
N TRP A 123 5.23 5.46 10.09
CA TRP A 123 4.41 5.75 8.92
C TRP A 123 3.34 6.79 9.20
N ARG A 124 2.72 6.76 10.40
CA ARG A 124 1.79 7.80 10.80
C ARG A 124 2.46 9.18 10.78
N LYS A 125 3.64 9.32 11.39
CA LYS A 125 4.41 10.57 11.39
C LYS A 125 4.67 11.06 9.96
N ARG A 126 5.09 10.19 9.05
CA ARG A 126 5.30 10.54 7.64
C ARG A 126 4.03 11.04 6.97
N LEU A 127 2.87 10.42 7.22
CA LEU A 127 1.59 10.88 6.67
C LEU A 127 1.22 12.27 7.20
N VAL A 128 1.46 12.53 8.49
CA VAL A 128 1.25 13.88 9.07
C VAL A 128 2.18 14.92 8.45
N GLU A 129 3.46 14.60 8.27
CA GLU A 129 4.43 15.46 7.58
C GLU A 129 4.05 15.73 6.12
N MET A 130 3.31 14.83 5.50
CA MET A 130 2.73 15.00 4.16
C MET A 130 1.42 15.80 4.16
N GLY A 131 0.96 16.27 5.33
CA GLY A 131 -0.26 17.07 5.47
C GLY A 131 -1.55 16.26 5.58
N PHE A 132 -1.48 14.95 5.80
CA PHE A 132 -2.66 14.11 6.06
C PHE A 132 -3.02 14.09 7.54
N ASP A 133 -4.28 13.76 7.83
CA ASP A 133 -4.78 13.48 9.18
C ASP A 133 -5.10 11.97 9.31
N PRO A 134 -4.07 11.12 9.52
CA PRO A 134 -4.27 9.68 9.56
C PRO A 134 -4.87 9.21 10.87
N LEU A 135 -5.88 8.33 10.81
CA LEU A 135 -6.37 7.57 11.95
C LEU A 135 -5.45 6.37 12.19
N LEU A 136 -4.66 6.39 13.26
CA LEU A 136 -3.97 5.21 13.74
C LEU A 136 -4.85 4.52 14.78
N MET A 137 -5.24 3.28 14.50
CA MET A 137 -6.18 2.50 15.29
C MET A 137 -5.54 1.20 15.78
N ASP A 138 -5.64 0.93 17.08
CA ASP A 138 -5.37 -0.40 17.63
C ASP A 138 -6.56 -1.31 17.31
N SER A 139 -6.37 -2.23 16.40
CA SER A 139 -7.44 -3.04 15.84
C SER A 139 -7.83 -4.24 16.71
N ASN A 140 -6.89 -4.78 17.50
CA ASN A 140 -7.07 -6.08 18.16
C ASN A 140 -6.57 -6.16 19.61
N GLY A 141 -5.96 -5.11 20.15
CA GLY A 141 -5.37 -5.05 21.49
C GLY A 141 -4.13 -5.94 21.69
N LYS A 142 -3.56 -6.46 20.60
CA LYS A 142 -2.45 -7.43 20.63
C LYS A 142 -1.30 -7.10 19.68
N GLY A 143 -1.22 -5.84 19.20
CA GLY A 143 -0.16 -5.40 18.29
C GLY A 143 -0.57 -5.43 16.81
N GLY A 144 -1.87 -5.48 16.52
CA GLY A 144 -2.41 -5.21 15.18
C GLY A 144 -2.90 -3.77 15.08
N PHE A 145 -2.52 -3.07 14.01
CA PHE A 145 -2.84 -1.65 13.81
C PHE A 145 -3.37 -1.40 12.41
N HIS A 146 -4.41 -0.56 12.31
CA HIS A 146 -4.84 0.02 11.04
C HIS A 146 -4.42 1.49 10.99
N LEU A 147 -3.75 1.89 9.92
CA LEU A 147 -3.40 3.27 9.66
C LEU A 147 -4.18 3.73 8.43
N MET A 148 -5.19 4.58 8.63
CA MET A 148 -6.18 4.95 7.61
C MET A 148 -6.15 6.44 7.30
N VAL A 149 -6.25 6.79 6.01
CA VAL A 149 -6.50 8.16 5.51
C VAL A 149 -7.77 8.16 4.68
N ILE A 150 -8.65 9.13 4.94
CA ILE A 150 -9.93 9.31 4.26
C ILE A 150 -9.85 10.53 3.35
N PHE A 151 -10.32 10.41 2.11
CA PHE A 151 -10.28 11.47 1.12
C PHE A 151 -11.56 12.31 1.10
N ALA A 152 -11.42 13.60 0.87
CA ALA A 152 -12.57 14.51 0.67
C ALA A 152 -13.39 14.16 -0.59
N ARG A 153 -12.76 13.57 -1.60
CA ARG A 153 -13.38 13.03 -2.82
C ARG A 153 -12.69 11.75 -3.23
N ALA A 154 -13.40 10.87 -3.92
CA ALA A 154 -12.84 9.60 -4.37
C ALA A 154 -11.71 9.80 -5.38
N MET A 155 -10.69 8.95 -5.31
CA MET A 155 -9.51 8.92 -6.19
C MET A 155 -9.49 7.67 -7.05
N ALA A 156 -8.71 7.68 -8.14
CA ALA A 156 -8.44 6.47 -8.90
C ALA A 156 -7.78 5.41 -8.01
N THR A 157 -8.39 4.21 -7.90
CA THR A 157 -7.88 3.10 -7.10
C THR A 157 -6.43 2.75 -7.47
N LYS A 158 -6.08 2.82 -8.75
CA LYS A 158 -4.71 2.58 -9.25
C LYS A 158 -3.71 3.52 -8.60
N SER A 159 -4.00 4.82 -8.54
CA SER A 159 -3.10 5.82 -7.94
C SER A 159 -2.94 5.58 -6.44
N VAL A 160 -4.04 5.30 -5.74
CA VAL A 160 -4.02 4.99 -4.30
C VAL A 160 -3.20 3.73 -4.01
N TYR A 161 -3.41 2.65 -4.78
CA TYR A 161 -2.63 1.42 -4.67
C TYR A 161 -1.14 1.66 -4.88
N GLN A 162 -0.77 2.38 -5.94
CA GLN A 162 0.62 2.69 -6.26
C GLN A 162 1.28 3.52 -5.16
N PHE A 163 0.56 4.50 -4.62
CA PHE A 163 1.02 5.27 -3.47
C PHE A 163 1.28 4.36 -2.27
N CYS A 164 0.30 3.58 -1.84
CA CYS A 164 0.43 2.70 -0.67
C CYS A 164 1.59 1.70 -0.84
N THR A 165 1.70 1.04 -1.99
CA THR A 165 2.79 0.09 -2.28
C THR A 165 4.16 0.74 -2.11
N ARG A 166 4.34 1.95 -2.66
CA ARG A 166 5.60 2.71 -2.51
C ARG A 166 5.81 3.18 -1.09
N PHE A 167 4.76 3.65 -0.44
CA PHE A 167 4.82 4.23 0.90
C PHE A 167 5.33 3.22 1.93
N VAL A 168 4.88 1.97 1.86
CA VAL A 168 5.29 0.90 2.79
C VAL A 168 6.50 0.09 2.29
N SER A 169 7.11 0.44 1.16
CA SER A 169 8.23 -0.31 0.57
C SER A 169 9.49 -0.39 1.46
N ASP A 170 9.58 0.48 2.46
CA ASP A 170 10.65 0.52 3.43
C ASP A 170 10.37 -0.30 4.71
N PHE A 171 9.39 -1.20 4.69
CA PHE A 171 8.91 -1.96 5.85
C PHE A 171 10.04 -2.66 6.63
N GLN A 172 11.05 -3.20 5.96
CA GLN A 172 12.20 -3.81 6.60
C GLN A 172 13.02 -2.80 7.43
N LYS A 173 13.11 -1.54 6.96
CA LYS A 173 13.77 -0.46 7.72
C LYS A 173 12.96 -0.03 8.95
N GLN A 174 11.65 -0.29 8.93
CA GLN A 174 10.77 -0.07 10.07
C GLN A 174 10.76 -1.26 11.04
N GLY A 175 11.56 -2.30 10.78
CA GLY A 175 11.70 -3.46 11.65
C GLY A 175 10.66 -4.56 11.41
N LEU A 176 9.98 -4.56 10.27
CA LEU A 176 9.04 -5.61 9.89
C LEU A 176 9.71 -6.62 8.95
N ASP A 177 9.44 -7.90 9.17
CA ASP A 177 9.97 -8.99 8.33
C ASP A 177 9.22 -9.10 6.99
N ARG A 178 7.98 -8.66 6.95
CA ARG A 178 7.14 -8.64 5.74
C ARG A 178 6.39 -7.33 5.57
N ALA A 179 6.05 -7.01 4.32
CA ALA A 179 5.24 -5.85 4.02
C ALA A 179 3.85 -5.98 4.66
N PRO A 180 3.29 -4.89 5.23
CA PRO A 180 1.92 -4.89 5.72
C PRO A 180 0.93 -5.04 4.57
N ASP A 181 -0.27 -5.50 4.88
CA ASP A 181 -1.36 -5.48 3.92
C ASP A 181 -1.81 -4.02 3.65
N ILE A 182 -2.12 -3.72 2.40
CA ILE A 182 -2.60 -2.40 1.99
C ILE A 182 -3.99 -2.48 1.38
N PHE A 183 -4.79 -1.48 1.62
CA PHE A 183 -6.13 -1.33 1.07
C PHE A 183 -6.24 0.01 0.35
N PRO A 184 -6.45 0.02 -1.00
CA PRO A 184 -6.72 -1.12 -1.87
C PRO A 184 -5.51 -2.04 -2.06
N GLY A 185 -5.75 -3.35 -2.13
CA GLY A 185 -4.73 -4.39 -2.29
C GLY A 185 -4.35 -4.68 -3.76
N SER A 186 -4.93 -3.95 -4.72
CA SER A 186 -4.57 -4.04 -6.14
C SER A 186 -4.92 -2.76 -6.89
N ALA A 187 -4.29 -2.59 -8.06
CA ALA A 187 -4.55 -1.46 -8.95
C ALA A 187 -5.86 -1.59 -9.74
N THR A 188 -6.50 -2.74 -9.71
CA THR A 188 -7.70 -3.06 -10.50
C THR A 188 -8.92 -3.26 -9.62
N ASN A 189 -10.12 -3.19 -10.23
CA ASN A 189 -11.41 -3.33 -9.55
C ASN A 189 -11.75 -4.76 -9.14
N HIS A 190 -10.79 -5.68 -9.10
CA HIS A 190 -11.04 -7.03 -8.64
C HIS A 190 -11.52 -7.01 -7.19
N HIS A 191 -12.33 -7.99 -6.84
CA HIS A 191 -12.86 -8.19 -5.50
C HIS A 191 -11.69 -8.45 -4.53
N GLY A 192 -10.88 -7.41 -4.30
CA GLY A 192 -9.78 -7.42 -3.35
C GLY A 192 -10.29 -7.61 -1.92
N GLY A 193 -9.37 -7.74 -1.00
CA GLY A 193 -9.67 -7.80 0.42
C GLY A 193 -10.56 -6.67 0.89
N TRP A 194 -11.18 -6.87 2.01
CA TRP A 194 -11.94 -5.85 2.72
C TRP A 194 -11.36 -5.67 4.12
N LEU A 195 -11.37 -4.44 4.60
CA LEU A 195 -10.89 -4.09 5.93
C LEU A 195 -12.05 -4.07 6.91
N ARG A 196 -11.86 -4.61 8.12
CA ARG A 196 -12.83 -4.53 9.20
C ARG A 196 -13.02 -3.06 9.62
N LEU A 197 -14.29 -2.66 9.76
CA LEU A 197 -14.63 -1.35 10.31
C LEU A 197 -14.13 -1.21 11.77
N PRO A 198 -13.83 0.01 12.23
CA PRO A 198 -13.58 0.28 13.64
C PRO A 198 -14.78 -0.13 14.51
N GLY A 199 -14.55 -0.33 15.79
CA GLY A 199 -15.55 -0.81 16.73
C GLY A 199 -15.15 -2.14 17.34
N ARG A 200 -16.11 -3.04 17.59
CA ARG A 200 -15.82 -4.33 18.23
C ARG A 200 -14.97 -5.25 17.35
N HIS A 201 -13.98 -5.89 17.97
CA HIS A 201 -13.22 -6.96 17.30
C HIS A 201 -14.08 -8.23 17.17
N HIS A 202 -13.92 -8.97 16.07
CA HIS A 202 -14.76 -10.13 15.73
C HIS A 202 -14.51 -11.38 16.59
N THR A 203 -13.34 -11.50 17.23
CA THR A 203 -12.98 -12.65 18.08
C THR A 203 -12.44 -12.26 19.45
N LYS A 204 -11.91 -11.05 19.61
CA LYS A 204 -11.29 -10.59 20.87
C LYS A 204 -12.28 -9.73 21.64
N ASP A 205 -12.18 -9.72 22.96
CA ASP A 205 -12.87 -8.79 23.84
C ASP A 205 -12.13 -7.45 23.80
N HIS A 206 -12.28 -6.77 22.67
CA HIS A 206 -11.62 -5.52 22.37
C HIS A 206 -12.50 -4.63 21.48
N PHE A 207 -12.47 -3.34 21.74
CA PHE A 207 -12.98 -2.29 20.86
C PHE A 207 -11.82 -1.45 20.34
N THR A 208 -11.94 -0.96 19.12
CA THR A 208 -10.95 -0.09 18.50
C THR A 208 -10.60 1.08 19.41
N ARG A 209 -9.30 1.27 19.64
CA ARG A 209 -8.74 2.47 20.27
C ARG A 209 -8.08 3.31 19.18
N VAL A 210 -8.06 4.62 19.37
CA VAL A 210 -7.49 5.56 18.41
C VAL A 210 -6.30 6.27 19.05
N TRP A 211 -5.24 6.46 18.30
CA TRP A 211 -4.05 7.17 18.77
C TRP A 211 -4.42 8.62 19.12
N ASN A 212 -3.95 9.06 20.29
CA ASN A 212 -4.12 10.42 20.76
C ASN A 212 -2.99 11.30 20.22
N ASP A 213 -3.35 12.35 19.50
CA ASP A 213 -2.42 13.29 18.89
C ASP A 213 -2.03 14.44 19.81
N GLU A 214 -2.64 14.52 20.99
CA GLU A 214 -2.34 15.59 21.94
C GLU A 214 -0.99 15.36 22.63
N PRO A 215 0.00 16.24 22.42
CA PRO A 215 1.36 16.07 22.93
C PRO A 215 1.47 16.15 24.46
N TRP A 216 0.43 16.59 25.14
CA TRP A 216 0.39 16.78 26.60
C TRP A 216 -0.12 15.56 27.37
N ALA A 217 -0.61 14.57 26.67
CA ALA A 217 -1.22 13.38 27.26
C ALA A 217 -0.21 12.23 27.31
N GLU A 218 0.95 12.42 27.95
CA GLU A 218 1.99 11.38 28.11
C GLU A 218 1.42 10.09 28.72
N ASP A 219 0.40 10.19 29.58
CA ASP A 219 -0.24 9.07 30.24
C ASP A 219 -1.44 8.47 29.45
N LYS A 220 -1.87 9.09 28.36
CA LYS A 220 -3.05 8.68 27.60
C LYS A 220 -2.79 8.62 26.09
N GLN A 221 -1.97 7.67 25.70
CA GLN A 221 -1.62 7.47 24.27
C GLN A 221 -2.79 6.97 23.41
N TRP A 222 -3.78 6.34 24.00
CA TRP A 222 -4.91 5.75 23.29
C TRP A 222 -6.23 6.30 23.81
N LEU A 223 -7.04 6.84 22.90
CA LEU A 223 -8.42 7.23 23.14
C LEU A 223 -9.32 6.00 23.06
N GLU A 224 -10.30 5.91 23.94
CA GLU A 224 -11.25 4.80 24.05
C GLU A 224 -12.68 5.31 24.15
N GLY A 225 -13.65 4.45 23.83
CA GLY A 225 -15.09 4.78 23.98
C GLY A 225 -15.45 6.06 23.24
N HIS A 226 -16.11 7.00 23.92
CA HIS A 226 -16.55 8.28 23.32
C HIS A 226 -15.42 9.08 22.71
N GLU A 227 -14.28 9.17 23.38
CA GLU A 227 -13.14 9.94 22.86
C GLU A 227 -12.58 9.36 21.56
N ALA A 228 -12.49 8.02 21.45
CA ALA A 228 -12.11 7.35 20.20
C ALA A 228 -13.12 7.61 19.09
N ILE A 229 -14.42 7.62 19.43
CA ILE A 229 -15.50 7.93 18.49
C ILE A 229 -15.42 9.38 18.02
N ASP A 230 -15.22 10.31 18.95
CA ASP A 230 -15.07 11.74 18.61
C ASP A 230 -13.89 11.94 17.65
N ARG A 231 -12.72 11.35 17.94
CA ARG A 231 -11.55 11.42 17.05
C ARG A 231 -11.81 10.83 15.66
N ILE A 232 -12.61 9.75 15.57
CA ILE A 232 -12.99 9.14 14.29
C ILE A 232 -13.91 10.09 13.50
N LEU A 233 -14.89 10.69 14.15
CA LEU A 233 -15.87 11.56 13.50
C LEU A 233 -15.25 12.91 13.08
N ASP A 234 -14.29 13.41 13.84
CA ASP A 234 -13.62 14.69 13.61
C ASP A 234 -12.43 14.59 12.65
N VAL A 235 -12.15 13.39 12.10
CA VAL A 235 -11.02 13.21 11.17
C VAL A 235 -11.11 14.16 9.98
N SER A 236 -10.03 14.89 9.72
CA SER A 236 -9.93 15.76 8.56
C SER A 236 -9.73 14.94 7.30
N MET A 237 -10.60 15.18 6.31
CA MET A 237 -10.50 14.47 5.04
C MET A 237 -9.40 15.07 4.18
N ALA A 238 -8.54 14.18 3.66
CA ALA A 238 -7.42 14.56 2.83
C ALA A 238 -7.88 15.09 1.46
N ASP A 239 -7.28 16.19 1.00
CA ASP A 239 -7.41 16.59 -0.40
C ASP A 239 -6.63 15.59 -1.28
N PRO A 240 -7.28 14.94 -2.24
CA PRO A 240 -6.60 14.06 -3.19
C PRO A 240 -5.47 14.71 -3.99
N ALA A 241 -5.53 16.00 -4.24
CA ALA A 241 -4.43 16.73 -4.88
C ALA A 241 -3.12 16.63 -4.09
N GLY A 242 -3.22 16.51 -2.76
CA GLY A 242 -2.08 16.21 -1.89
C GLY A 242 -1.41 14.88 -2.24
N LEU A 243 -2.18 13.84 -2.56
CA LEU A 243 -1.62 12.53 -2.95
C LEU A 243 -0.96 12.58 -4.33
N GLU A 244 -1.58 13.26 -5.29
CA GLU A 244 -1.03 13.44 -6.64
C GLU A 244 0.26 14.26 -6.61
N SER A 245 0.35 15.28 -5.75
CA SER A 245 1.58 16.05 -5.54
C SER A 245 2.66 15.24 -4.81
N GLN A 246 2.27 14.30 -3.96
CA GLN A 246 3.17 13.40 -3.23
C GLN A 246 3.71 12.25 -4.10
N ASP A 247 3.05 11.92 -5.21
CA ASP A 247 3.64 11.07 -6.25
C ASP A 247 4.95 11.68 -6.80
N VAL A 248 5.13 12.99 -6.69
CA VAL A 248 6.39 13.69 -6.97
C VAL A 248 7.43 13.49 -5.86
N LEU A 249 7.01 13.33 -4.60
CA LEU A 249 7.91 13.16 -3.44
C LEU A 249 8.28 11.69 -3.19
N ILE A 250 7.36 10.77 -3.48
CA ILE A 250 7.62 9.32 -3.47
C ILE A 250 7.93 8.89 -4.92
N LYS A 251 8.90 9.54 -5.55
CA LYS A 251 9.38 9.08 -6.85
C LYS A 251 9.84 7.63 -6.71
N PRO A 252 9.33 6.71 -7.55
CA PRO A 252 9.89 5.37 -7.57
C PRO A 252 11.39 5.50 -7.78
N ARG A 253 12.19 4.75 -7.00
CA ARG A 253 13.64 4.77 -7.16
C ARG A 253 13.96 4.50 -8.62
N THR A 254 14.76 5.35 -9.20
CA THR A 254 15.13 5.22 -10.61
C THR A 254 16.23 4.17 -10.76
N ILE A 255 16.03 3.22 -11.65
CA ILE A 255 17.07 2.34 -12.18
C ILE A 255 17.43 2.88 -13.57
N CYS A 256 18.69 3.19 -13.76
CA CYS A 256 19.24 3.61 -15.05
C CYS A 256 19.97 2.45 -15.70
N LEU A 257 19.49 2.01 -16.85
CA LEU A 257 20.10 0.95 -17.65
C LEU A 257 20.92 1.57 -18.77
N ASP A 258 22.12 1.06 -18.99
CA ASP A 258 22.80 1.28 -20.28
C ASP A 258 22.05 0.52 -21.37
N PHE A 259 22.30 0.90 -22.60
CA PHE A 259 21.61 0.30 -23.74
C PHE A 259 22.47 -0.79 -24.43
N ASP A 260 23.70 -0.44 -24.85
CA ASP A 260 24.58 -1.34 -25.59
C ASP A 260 25.29 -2.34 -24.65
N GLY A 261 24.96 -3.62 -24.77
CA GLY A 261 25.48 -4.69 -23.92
C GLY A 261 24.58 -5.02 -22.73
N VAL A 262 23.59 -4.17 -22.41
CA VAL A 262 22.62 -4.39 -21.31
C VAL A 262 21.21 -4.70 -21.84
N ILE A 263 20.69 -3.86 -22.73
CA ILE A 263 19.38 -4.05 -23.37
C ILE A 263 19.52 -4.59 -24.78
N HIS A 264 20.35 -3.97 -25.58
CA HIS A 264 20.76 -4.35 -26.94
C HIS A 264 21.99 -5.24 -26.86
N ALA A 265 22.00 -6.37 -27.56
CA ALA A 265 23.09 -7.36 -27.45
C ALA A 265 24.48 -6.83 -27.91
N HIS A 266 24.49 -5.82 -28.79
CA HIS A 266 25.69 -5.13 -29.27
C HIS A 266 26.80 -6.04 -29.80
N SER A 267 26.44 -7.21 -30.34
CA SER A 267 27.39 -8.21 -30.87
C SER A 267 28.10 -7.75 -32.14
N SER A 268 27.47 -6.86 -32.92
CA SER A 268 28.02 -6.29 -34.15
C SER A 268 28.93 -5.09 -33.92
N GLY A 269 29.11 -4.66 -32.66
CA GLY A 269 29.90 -3.48 -32.31
C GLY A 269 29.27 -2.14 -32.71
N TRP A 270 30.02 -1.07 -32.52
CA TRP A 270 29.57 0.30 -32.79
C TRP A 270 29.58 0.62 -34.28
N GLN A 271 28.41 1.07 -34.80
CA GLN A 271 28.22 1.45 -36.20
C GLN A 271 27.63 2.86 -36.36
N GLY A 272 27.61 3.65 -35.29
CA GLY A 272 27.04 4.99 -35.22
C GLY A 272 25.84 5.07 -34.25
N GLU A 273 25.50 6.32 -33.85
CA GLU A 273 24.48 6.55 -32.81
C GLU A 273 23.10 5.98 -33.20
N ALA A 274 22.74 6.09 -34.45
CA ALA A 274 21.41 5.70 -34.96
C ALA A 274 21.35 4.25 -35.51
N VAL A 275 22.48 3.53 -35.61
CA VAL A 275 22.54 2.17 -36.17
C VAL A 275 22.50 1.15 -35.06
N ILE A 276 21.38 0.43 -34.93
CA ILE A 276 21.13 -0.57 -33.88
C ILE A 276 20.74 -1.91 -34.51
N PRO A 277 21.74 -2.74 -34.94
CA PRO A 277 21.48 -3.90 -35.79
C PRO A 277 21.09 -5.16 -35.02
N ASP A 278 21.53 -5.31 -33.76
CA ASP A 278 21.44 -6.58 -33.04
C ASP A 278 20.11 -6.73 -32.25
N PRO A 279 19.75 -7.97 -31.85
CA PRO A 279 18.56 -8.24 -31.07
C PRO A 279 18.70 -7.80 -29.61
N PRO A 280 17.59 -7.84 -28.83
CA PRO A 280 17.63 -7.71 -27.39
C PRO A 280 18.49 -8.78 -26.70
N VAL A 281 19.06 -8.42 -25.57
CA VAL A 281 19.64 -9.37 -24.62
C VAL A 281 18.55 -10.34 -24.16
N HIS A 282 18.90 -11.62 -24.00
CA HIS A 282 17.93 -12.66 -23.66
C HIS A 282 17.11 -12.31 -22.40
N LYS A 283 15.79 -12.34 -22.52
CA LYS A 283 14.80 -12.07 -21.46
C LYS A 283 14.81 -10.64 -20.88
N VAL A 284 15.44 -9.67 -21.53
CA VAL A 284 15.50 -8.28 -21.04
C VAL A 284 14.09 -7.64 -20.96
N ASP A 285 13.18 -8.01 -21.86
CA ASP A 285 11.78 -7.58 -21.86
C ASP A 285 11.05 -7.99 -20.57
N LEU A 286 11.24 -9.26 -20.16
CA LEU A 286 10.66 -9.78 -18.90
C LEU A 286 11.30 -9.10 -17.68
N ALA A 287 12.61 -8.90 -17.70
CA ALA A 287 13.35 -8.26 -16.61
C ALA A 287 12.90 -6.79 -16.42
N ILE A 288 12.80 -6.03 -17.51
CA ILE A 288 12.33 -4.64 -17.46
C ILE A 288 10.88 -4.57 -16.98
N LYS A 289 10.01 -5.45 -17.46
CA LYS A 289 8.62 -5.53 -17.00
C LYS A 289 8.51 -5.82 -15.49
N GLU A 290 9.39 -6.67 -14.96
CA GLU A 290 9.44 -6.97 -13.53
C GLU A 290 9.94 -5.75 -12.74
N LEU A 291 11.04 -5.14 -13.17
CA LEU A 291 11.60 -3.94 -12.53
C LEU A 291 10.61 -2.77 -12.49
N ARG A 292 9.82 -2.58 -13.55
CA ARG A 292 8.82 -1.49 -13.62
C ARG A 292 7.65 -1.63 -12.65
N LYS A 293 7.51 -2.75 -11.97
CA LYS A 293 6.52 -2.87 -10.88
C LYS A 293 6.86 -1.96 -9.70
N ASP A 294 8.16 -1.83 -9.38
CA ASP A 294 8.63 -1.17 -8.16
C ASP A 294 9.55 0.03 -8.43
N TYR A 295 10.06 0.18 -9.66
CA TYR A 295 11.03 1.18 -10.04
C TYR A 295 10.62 1.96 -11.28
N ARG A 296 11.08 3.20 -11.36
CA ARG A 296 11.14 3.94 -12.62
C ARG A 296 12.37 3.45 -13.38
N VAL A 297 12.16 2.84 -14.55
CA VAL A 297 13.23 2.29 -15.39
C VAL A 297 13.53 3.25 -16.52
N VAL A 298 14.72 3.80 -16.55
CA VAL A 298 15.17 4.74 -17.59
C VAL A 298 16.38 4.21 -18.31
N VAL A 299 16.54 4.64 -19.55
CA VAL A 299 17.69 4.27 -20.39
C VAL A 299 18.59 5.49 -20.59
N PHE A 300 19.89 5.30 -20.41
CA PHE A 300 20.92 6.28 -20.74
C PHE A 300 22.09 5.57 -21.43
N SER A 301 22.50 6.07 -22.58
CA SER A 301 23.57 5.47 -23.38
C SER A 301 24.45 6.53 -24.04
N ALA A 302 25.64 6.15 -24.45
CA ALA A 302 26.51 7.00 -25.27
C ALA A 302 25.81 7.46 -26.57
N ARG A 303 24.83 6.69 -27.10
CA ARG A 303 24.00 7.03 -28.26
C ARG A 303 23.14 8.27 -28.03
N CYS A 304 22.80 8.57 -26.75
CA CYS A 304 21.97 9.73 -26.41
C CYS A 304 22.67 11.09 -26.58
N ARG A 305 23.87 11.14 -27.11
CA ARG A 305 24.57 12.39 -27.43
C ARG A 305 23.86 13.20 -28.52
N THR A 306 23.19 12.52 -29.43
CA THR A 306 22.43 13.15 -30.53
C THR A 306 20.94 12.85 -30.39
N ASP A 307 20.09 13.69 -31.00
CA ASP A 307 18.64 13.46 -31.01
C ASP A 307 18.31 12.25 -31.88
N GLU A 308 19.04 12.03 -32.98
CA GLU A 308 18.89 10.86 -33.84
C GLU A 308 19.18 9.56 -33.06
N GLY A 309 20.17 9.55 -32.18
CA GLY A 309 20.47 8.39 -31.33
C GLY A 309 19.37 8.10 -30.30
N VAL A 310 18.81 9.14 -29.67
CA VAL A 310 17.65 9.01 -28.76
C VAL A 310 16.45 8.42 -29.49
N GLU A 311 16.11 8.96 -30.66
CA GLU A 311 14.97 8.48 -31.43
C GLU A 311 15.20 7.07 -31.99
N ALA A 312 16.43 6.72 -32.36
CA ALA A 312 16.78 5.37 -32.78
C ALA A 312 16.59 4.34 -31.64
N ILE A 313 17.01 4.67 -30.41
CA ILE A 313 16.76 3.83 -29.23
C ILE A 313 15.24 3.67 -29.00
N ARG A 314 14.46 4.76 -29.03
CA ARG A 314 13.01 4.71 -28.85
C ARG A 314 12.34 3.82 -29.90
N ALA A 315 12.68 4.02 -31.16
CA ALA A 315 12.15 3.21 -32.26
C ALA A 315 12.51 1.73 -32.12
N TRP A 316 13.76 1.44 -31.71
CA TRP A 316 14.21 0.08 -31.48
C TRP A 316 13.49 -0.59 -30.31
N LEU A 317 13.30 0.10 -29.16
CA LEU A 317 12.54 -0.38 -28.02
C LEU A 317 11.08 -0.72 -28.38
N VAL A 318 10.43 0.18 -29.14
CA VAL A 318 9.07 -0.06 -29.66
C VAL A 318 9.03 -1.28 -30.57
N LYS A 319 9.97 -1.40 -31.51
CA LYS A 319 10.10 -2.56 -32.42
C LYS A 319 10.19 -3.88 -31.69
N HIS A 320 10.85 -3.91 -30.54
CA HIS A 320 11.08 -5.11 -29.72
C HIS A 320 10.07 -5.26 -28.55
N ASN A 321 9.03 -4.40 -28.51
CA ASN A 321 8.00 -4.42 -27.47
C ASN A 321 8.57 -4.32 -26.05
N ILE A 322 9.63 -3.52 -25.88
CA ILE A 322 10.28 -3.23 -24.60
C ILE A 322 9.84 -1.84 -24.14
N GLU A 323 9.16 -1.78 -23.01
CA GLU A 323 8.60 -0.55 -22.47
C GLU A 323 9.46 -0.03 -21.31
N VAL A 324 10.00 1.17 -21.47
CA VAL A 324 10.73 1.92 -20.43
C VAL A 324 10.04 3.25 -20.13
N ASP A 325 10.36 3.85 -18.98
CA ASP A 325 9.69 5.10 -18.57
C ASP A 325 10.28 6.33 -19.28
N GLU A 326 11.57 6.28 -19.64
CA GLU A 326 12.25 7.36 -20.34
C GLU A 326 13.53 6.90 -21.02
N VAL A 327 13.87 7.51 -22.16
CA VAL A 327 15.23 7.50 -22.72
C VAL A 327 15.83 8.87 -22.46
N CYS A 328 16.85 8.92 -21.59
CA CYS A 328 17.42 10.17 -21.07
C CYS A 328 18.52 10.72 -21.95
N ARG A 329 18.48 12.04 -22.22
CA ARG A 329 19.54 12.77 -22.92
C ARG A 329 20.84 12.89 -22.10
N ASN A 330 20.67 13.10 -20.79
CA ASN A 330 21.74 13.25 -19.84
C ASN A 330 21.66 12.13 -18.79
N LYS A 331 22.80 11.78 -18.17
CA LYS A 331 22.83 10.78 -17.11
C LYS A 331 21.93 11.22 -15.95
N PRO A 332 20.80 10.54 -15.71
CA PRO A 332 19.86 10.92 -14.67
C PRO A 332 20.40 10.52 -13.30
N PRO A 333 19.97 11.20 -12.20
CA PRO A 333 20.18 10.67 -10.87
C PRO A 333 19.38 9.36 -10.74
N ALA A 334 20.06 8.30 -10.35
CA ALA A 334 19.48 6.98 -10.20
C ALA A 334 19.91 6.30 -8.88
N HIS A 335 19.07 5.41 -8.38
CA HIS A 335 19.39 4.58 -7.22
C HIS A 335 20.41 3.50 -7.59
N VAL A 336 20.27 2.93 -8.79
CA VAL A 336 21.17 1.92 -9.34
C VAL A 336 21.43 2.24 -10.82
N TYR A 337 22.67 2.07 -11.25
CA TYR A 337 23.07 2.04 -12.64
C TYR A 337 23.45 0.60 -13.01
N VAL A 338 22.86 0.07 -14.08
CA VAL A 338 23.20 -1.23 -14.66
C VAL A 338 23.95 -0.97 -15.96
N ASP A 339 25.19 -1.38 -16.02
CA ASP A 339 26.11 -1.04 -17.11
C ASP A 339 27.13 -2.18 -17.27
N ASP A 340 27.39 -2.62 -18.51
CA ASP A 340 28.35 -3.69 -18.81
C ASP A 340 29.82 -3.23 -18.78
N ARG A 341 30.05 -1.94 -18.54
CA ARG A 341 31.37 -1.29 -18.50
C ARG A 341 31.61 -0.54 -17.20
N ALA A 342 30.98 -0.93 -16.12
CA ALA A 342 31.15 -0.29 -14.83
C ALA A 342 31.87 -1.17 -13.82
N VAL A 343 32.74 -0.56 -13.04
CA VAL A 343 33.35 -1.15 -11.84
C VAL A 343 32.62 -0.57 -10.61
N CYS A 344 32.19 -1.45 -9.71
CA CYS A 344 31.54 -1.02 -8.47
C CYS A 344 32.59 -0.55 -7.47
N PHE A 345 32.58 0.74 -7.10
CA PHE A 345 33.50 1.28 -6.12
C PHE A 345 33.08 0.90 -4.69
N SER A 346 33.91 0.11 -4.02
CA SER A 346 33.67 -0.38 -2.64
C SER A 346 34.21 0.55 -1.54
N GLY A 347 34.83 1.69 -1.92
CA GLY A 347 35.55 2.57 -0.99
C GLY A 347 37.07 2.31 -0.96
N ASP A 348 37.54 1.27 -1.64
CA ASP A 348 38.94 0.89 -1.71
C ASP A 348 39.54 1.13 -3.13
N TRP A 349 40.44 2.10 -3.26
CA TRP A 349 41.09 2.43 -4.52
C TRP A 349 42.10 1.37 -4.98
N GLN A 350 42.75 0.63 -4.07
CA GLN A 350 43.68 -0.43 -4.46
C GLN A 350 42.91 -1.56 -5.13
N GLN A 351 41.79 -1.98 -4.53
CA GLN A 351 40.92 -2.98 -5.12
C GLN A 351 40.34 -2.49 -6.45
N THR A 352 39.86 -1.24 -6.49
CA THR A 352 39.27 -0.67 -7.71
C THR A 352 40.29 -0.63 -8.88
N ILE A 353 41.57 -0.30 -8.63
CA ILE A 353 42.59 -0.32 -9.65
C ILE A 353 42.83 -1.75 -10.16
N ALA A 354 42.86 -2.74 -9.26
CA ALA A 354 43.01 -4.15 -9.64
C ALA A 354 41.81 -4.61 -10.50
N ASP A 355 40.56 -4.23 -10.12
CA ASP A 355 39.37 -4.53 -10.88
C ASP A 355 39.39 -3.89 -12.26
N ILE A 356 39.84 -2.63 -12.39
CA ILE A 356 40.01 -1.95 -13.69
C ILE A 356 41.01 -2.70 -14.57
N HIS A 357 42.18 -3.10 -14.01
CA HIS A 357 43.19 -3.81 -14.78
C HIS A 357 42.76 -5.22 -15.19
N SER A 358 41.89 -5.87 -14.41
CA SER A 358 41.35 -7.20 -14.70
C SER A 358 40.05 -7.16 -15.50
N PHE A 359 39.49 -5.95 -15.72
CA PHE A 359 38.19 -5.79 -16.38
C PHE A 359 38.20 -6.36 -17.79
N ARG A 360 37.30 -7.28 -18.07
CA ARG A 360 37.11 -7.88 -19.41
C ARG A 360 35.66 -7.80 -19.76
N ARG A 361 35.38 -7.34 -20.94
CA ARG A 361 34.08 -7.33 -21.54
C ARG A 361 33.79 -8.64 -22.27
#